data_b83d531f9d5511d12acd1df059844775
#
_entry.id   b83d531f9d5511d12acd1df059844775
#
_cell.length_a   1.000
_cell.length_b   1.000
_cell.length_c   1.000
_cell.angle_alpha   90.00
_cell.angle_beta   90.00
_cell.angle_gamma   90.00
#
_symmetry.space_group_name_H-M   'P 1'
#
loop_
_entity.id
_entity.type
_entity.pdbx_description
1 polymer ?
#
loop_
_entity_poly.entity_id
_entity_poly.type
_entity_poly.pdbx_seq_one_letter_code
_entity_poly.pdbx_strand_id
1 'polypeptide(L)'
;MEDFVRLLSTDEGDIYHITLSEDTVLFSQDTLKIISGVKVIGIDLRRLVGDSPTGHDMLAAIEKVIADFFQEYDNVMIFYYCDFINPIPHTKKTSMPPQEYRSNLFRLMFERYVSMHDIDDVHLSVITAKGIDDTYYFHLIYRECHAHLAPVISQDIKEGYSK
;
A
#
# COMPACT_ATOMS: atom_id res chain seq x y z
N MET A 1 19.48 -2.60 0.56
CA MET A 1 18.78 -1.45 1.20
C MET A 1 18.36 -1.88 2.60
N GLU A 2 18.65 -1.08 3.57
CA GLU A 2 18.17 -1.32 4.93
C GLU A 2 16.67 -1.04 5.04
N ASP A 3 16.02 -1.73 5.95
CA ASP A 3 14.60 -1.53 6.21
C ASP A 3 14.34 -0.12 6.75
N PHE A 4 13.30 0.50 6.25
CA PHE A 4 12.85 1.81 6.70
C PHE A 4 11.74 1.59 7.73
N VAL A 5 12.00 1.96 8.98
CA VAL A 5 11.11 1.63 10.11
C VAL A 5 10.61 2.90 10.78
N ARG A 6 9.31 2.93 11.13
CA ARG A 6 8.71 4.01 11.91
C ARG A 6 7.74 3.45 12.94
N LEU A 7 7.66 4.13 14.07
CA LEU A 7 6.62 3.91 15.08
C LEU A 7 5.59 5.03 14.98
N LEU A 8 4.33 4.68 14.94
CA LEU A 8 3.23 5.62 14.88
C LEU A 8 2.31 5.42 16.09
N SER A 9 1.89 6.51 16.72
CA SER A 9 0.97 6.46 17.86
C SER A 9 -0.30 7.25 17.59
N THR A 10 -1.42 6.78 18.11
CA THR A 10 -2.70 7.46 18.02
C THR A 10 -3.03 8.18 19.33
N ASP A 11 -4.01 9.08 19.29
CA ASP A 11 -4.50 9.80 20.48
C ASP A 11 -5.14 8.84 21.48
N GLU A 12 -5.66 7.69 21.03
CA GLU A 12 -6.23 6.64 21.88
C GLU A 12 -5.16 5.76 22.54
N GLY A 13 -3.88 6.01 22.28
CA GLY A 13 -2.78 5.27 22.86
C GLY A 13 -2.38 4.00 22.09
N ASP A 14 -2.93 3.76 20.92
CA ASP A 14 -2.50 2.66 20.07
C ASP A 14 -1.14 2.97 19.48
N ILE A 15 -0.29 1.94 19.37
CA ILE A 15 1.04 2.06 18.79
C ILE A 15 1.15 1.07 17.63
N TYR A 16 1.58 1.59 16.47
CA TYR A 16 1.80 0.81 15.27
C TYR A 16 3.27 0.84 14.89
N HIS A 17 3.73 -0.27 14.35
CA HIS A 17 5.06 -0.42 13.78
C HIS A 17 4.89 -0.58 12.27
N ILE A 18 5.49 0.32 11.50
CA ILE A 18 5.47 0.25 10.04
C ILE A 18 6.87 0.01 9.52
N THR A 19 7.02 -0.98 8.68
CA THR A 19 8.29 -1.33 8.04
C THR A 19 8.12 -1.31 6.52
N LEU A 20 9.01 -0.61 5.84
CA LEU A 20 9.11 -0.65 4.39
C LEU A 20 10.39 -1.41 4.04
N SER A 21 10.24 -2.54 3.37
CA SER A 21 11.35 -3.40 2.99
C SER A 21 11.15 -3.97 1.60
N GLU A 22 12.24 -4.38 0.97
CA GLU A 22 12.20 -4.95 -0.37
C GLU A 22 11.37 -6.24 -0.37
N ASP A 23 10.39 -6.33 -1.28
CA ASP A 23 9.49 -7.47 -1.39
C ASP A 23 9.30 -7.86 -2.85
N THR A 24 9.85 -9.01 -3.23
CA THR A 24 9.80 -9.54 -4.60
C THR A 24 9.18 -10.93 -4.67
N VAL A 25 8.60 -11.41 -3.58
CA VAL A 25 8.11 -12.80 -3.46
C VAL A 25 7.02 -13.12 -4.51
N LEU A 26 6.19 -12.15 -4.85
CA LEU A 26 5.08 -12.34 -5.78
C LEU A 26 5.46 -12.24 -7.26
N PHE A 27 6.71 -11.90 -7.56
CA PHE A 27 7.12 -11.59 -8.92
C PHE A 27 7.88 -12.71 -9.59
N SER A 28 7.58 -12.95 -10.87
CA SER A 28 8.30 -13.91 -11.69
C SER A 28 9.72 -13.40 -12.01
N GLN A 29 10.60 -14.33 -12.40
CA GLN A 29 11.97 -13.98 -12.80
C GLN A 29 11.98 -13.05 -14.01
N ASP A 30 11.04 -13.22 -14.93
CA ASP A 30 10.92 -12.34 -16.11
C ASP A 30 10.57 -10.92 -15.70
N THR A 31 9.60 -10.77 -14.77
CA THR A 31 9.23 -9.45 -14.23
C THR A 31 10.42 -8.81 -13.52
N LEU A 32 11.15 -9.56 -12.69
CA LEU A 32 12.34 -9.05 -11.99
C LEU A 32 13.41 -8.54 -12.94
N LYS A 33 13.57 -9.16 -14.10
CA LYS A 33 14.50 -8.68 -15.13
C LYS A 33 14.03 -7.36 -15.76
N ILE A 34 12.72 -7.25 -16.02
CA ILE A 34 12.13 -6.06 -16.64
C ILE A 34 12.24 -4.85 -15.72
N ILE A 35 11.98 -5.02 -14.44
CA ILE A 35 12.03 -3.94 -13.45
C ILE A 35 13.41 -3.72 -12.85
N SER A 36 14.44 -4.31 -13.43
CA SER A 36 15.84 -4.18 -12.99
C SER A 36 16.22 -2.70 -12.80
N GLY A 37 16.80 -2.36 -11.64
CA GLY A 37 17.14 -0.98 -11.30
C GLY A 37 16.07 -0.24 -10.50
N VAL A 38 14.85 -0.79 -10.40
CA VAL A 38 13.79 -0.24 -9.54
C VAL A 38 13.47 -1.28 -8.47
N LYS A 39 13.45 -0.86 -7.22
CA LYS A 39 13.14 -1.76 -6.10
C LYS A 39 11.66 -1.66 -5.76
N VAL A 40 11.01 -2.81 -5.61
CA VAL A 40 9.63 -2.89 -5.14
C VAL A 40 9.65 -3.11 -3.63
N ILE A 41 9.01 -2.20 -2.92
CA ILE A 41 9.04 -2.12 -1.46
C ILE A 41 7.66 -2.47 -0.93
N GLY A 42 7.60 -3.49 -0.10
CA GLY A 42 6.37 -3.85 0.60
C GLY A 42 6.23 -3.07 1.91
N ILE A 43 4.99 -2.85 2.33
CA ILE A 43 4.67 -2.24 3.61
C ILE A 43 4.16 -3.33 4.55
N ASP A 44 4.80 -3.46 5.70
CA ASP A 44 4.30 -4.28 6.82
C ASP A 44 3.85 -3.35 7.93
N LEU A 45 2.58 -3.47 8.30
CA LEU A 45 1.98 -2.67 9.36
C LEU A 45 1.52 -3.58 10.48
N ARG A 46 2.06 -3.40 11.67
CA ARG A 46 1.72 -4.18 12.85
C ARG A 46 1.27 -3.28 13.98
N ARG A 47 0.17 -3.64 14.62
CA ARG A 47 -0.23 -3.01 15.86
C ARG A 47 0.52 -3.66 17.01
N LEU A 48 1.28 -2.88 17.76
CA LEU A 48 2.03 -3.35 18.93
C LEU A 48 1.24 -3.18 20.24
N VAL A 49 0.46 -2.11 20.33
CA VAL A 49 -0.31 -1.77 21.52
C VAL A 49 -1.66 -1.25 21.08
N GLY A 50 -2.72 -1.63 21.84
CA GLY A 50 -4.06 -1.11 21.65
C GLY A 50 -4.96 -2.03 20.85
N ASP A 51 -6.24 -1.72 20.84
CA ASP A 51 -7.29 -2.49 20.18
C ASP A 51 -8.35 -1.62 19.50
N SER A 52 -8.11 -0.30 19.44
CA SER A 52 -9.03 0.62 18.75
C SER A 52 -9.05 0.36 17.25
N PRO A 53 -10.20 0.53 16.55
CA PRO A 53 -10.23 0.41 15.10
C PRO A 53 -9.28 1.40 14.44
N THR A 54 -8.64 0.97 13.34
CA THR A 54 -7.76 1.84 12.55
C THR A 54 -8.58 2.93 11.86
N GLY A 55 -8.29 4.18 12.20
CA GLY A 55 -9.03 5.34 11.71
C GLY A 55 -8.29 6.14 10.64
N HIS A 56 -8.91 7.26 10.27
CA HIS A 56 -8.38 8.18 9.26
C HIS A 56 -7.02 8.75 9.64
N ASP A 57 -6.78 9.04 10.92
CA ASP A 57 -5.52 9.60 11.40
C ASP A 57 -4.35 8.64 11.17
N MET A 58 -4.59 7.36 11.37
CA MET A 58 -3.57 6.33 11.13
C MET A 58 -3.26 6.21 9.63
N LEU A 59 -4.28 6.23 8.78
CA LEU A 59 -4.09 6.18 7.32
C LEU A 59 -3.33 7.41 6.83
N ALA A 60 -3.64 8.59 7.35
CA ALA A 60 -2.90 9.81 7.04
C ALA A 60 -1.44 9.72 7.48
N ALA A 61 -1.18 9.12 8.63
CA ALA A 61 0.18 8.90 9.12
C ALA A 61 0.96 7.93 8.22
N ILE A 62 0.31 6.88 7.74
CA ILE A 62 0.91 5.93 6.78
C ILE A 62 1.27 6.65 5.48
N GLU A 63 0.38 7.48 4.96
CA GLU A 63 0.63 8.25 3.74
C GLU A 63 1.84 9.19 3.90
N LYS A 64 1.98 9.81 5.06
CA LYS A 64 3.13 10.65 5.35
C LYS A 64 4.43 9.85 5.36
N VAL A 65 4.42 8.64 5.95
CA VAL A 65 5.59 7.74 5.93
C VAL A 65 5.96 7.38 4.49
N ILE A 66 4.98 7.08 3.65
CA ILE A 66 5.18 6.79 2.23
C ILE A 66 5.81 8.00 1.52
N ALA A 67 5.29 9.20 1.76
CA ALA A 67 5.82 10.42 1.16
C ALA A 67 7.27 10.69 1.59
N ASP A 68 7.58 10.54 2.86
CA ASP A 68 8.93 10.69 3.39
C ASP A 68 9.89 9.68 2.74
N PHE A 69 9.43 8.44 2.56
CA PHE A 69 10.21 7.38 1.90
C PHE A 69 10.53 7.74 0.44
N PHE A 70 9.56 8.24 -0.32
CA PHE A 70 9.79 8.67 -1.69
C PHE A 70 10.72 9.88 -1.80
N GLN A 71 10.79 10.73 -0.78
CA GLN A 71 11.76 11.83 -0.74
C GLN A 71 13.19 11.34 -0.52
N GLU A 72 13.35 10.22 0.20
CA GLU A 72 14.67 9.68 0.52
C GLU A 72 15.22 8.76 -0.58
N TYR A 73 14.35 8.04 -1.29
CA TYR A 73 14.75 7.04 -2.30
C TYR A 73 14.13 7.33 -3.66
N ASP A 74 14.94 7.29 -4.71
CA ASP A 74 14.51 7.65 -6.07
C ASP A 74 13.97 6.48 -6.89
N ASN A 75 14.65 5.33 -6.87
CA ASN A 75 14.34 4.19 -7.74
C ASN A 75 13.56 3.12 -6.98
N VAL A 76 12.39 3.51 -6.48
CA VAL A 76 11.53 2.63 -5.68
C VAL A 76 10.08 2.74 -6.13
N MET A 77 9.36 1.63 -5.95
CA MET A 77 7.91 1.57 -6.04
C MET A 77 7.41 0.95 -4.75
N ILE A 78 6.24 1.36 -4.28
CA ILE A 78 5.67 0.82 -3.06
C ILE A 78 4.47 -0.05 -3.40
N PHE A 79 4.43 -1.23 -2.80
CA PHE A 79 3.37 -2.21 -2.92
C PHE A 79 2.69 -2.40 -1.57
N TYR A 80 1.37 -2.23 -1.53
CA TYR A 80 0.61 -2.34 -0.29
C TYR A 80 -0.61 -3.22 -0.49
N TYR A 81 -0.77 -4.22 0.37
CA TYR A 81 -1.90 -5.12 0.37
C TYR A 81 -2.94 -4.67 1.41
N CYS A 82 -4.19 -4.51 0.98
CA CYS A 82 -5.30 -4.21 1.86
C CYS A 82 -5.91 -5.50 2.37
N ASP A 83 -5.54 -5.90 3.57
CA ASP A 83 -6.04 -7.12 4.16
C ASP A 83 -7.48 -6.92 4.71
N PHE A 84 -8.19 -8.02 4.95
CA PHE A 84 -9.55 -8.03 5.48
C PHE A 84 -9.64 -8.59 6.90
N ILE A 85 -8.51 -8.90 7.52
CA ILE A 85 -8.42 -9.53 8.85
C ILE A 85 -8.52 -8.48 9.95
N ASN A 86 -7.78 -7.37 9.83
CA ASN A 86 -7.75 -6.35 10.85
C ASN A 86 -8.99 -5.45 10.76
N PRO A 87 -9.70 -5.20 11.88
CA PRO A 87 -10.87 -4.34 11.85
C PRO A 87 -10.49 -2.88 11.60
N ILE A 88 -11.28 -2.23 10.75
CA ILE A 88 -11.24 -0.77 10.56
C ILE A 88 -12.63 -0.20 10.77
N PRO A 89 -12.75 1.07 11.20
CA PRO A 89 -14.06 1.68 11.30
C PRO A 89 -14.67 1.85 9.91
N HIS A 90 -15.92 1.44 9.78
CA HIS A 90 -16.74 1.75 8.61
C HIS A 90 -18.18 1.92 9.08
N THR A 91 -18.98 2.63 8.29
CA THR A 91 -20.36 2.89 8.70
C THR A 91 -21.19 1.61 8.57
N LYS A 92 -22.17 1.45 9.48
CA LYS A 92 -23.11 0.31 9.42
C LYS A 92 -23.97 0.32 8.16
N LYS A 93 -23.93 1.41 7.40
CA LYS A 93 -24.73 1.58 6.17
C LYS A 93 -24.09 0.95 4.93
N THR A 94 -22.82 0.60 4.99
CA THR A 94 -22.16 -0.03 3.86
C THR A 94 -22.16 -1.54 3.99
N SER A 95 -22.49 -2.21 2.88
CA SER A 95 -22.37 -3.67 2.72
C SER A 95 -21.04 -4.06 2.07
N MET A 96 -20.18 -3.08 1.82
CA MET A 96 -18.89 -3.30 1.16
C MET A 96 -17.99 -4.19 2.01
N PRO A 97 -17.33 -5.21 1.41
CA PRO A 97 -16.36 -6.01 2.15
C PRO A 97 -15.26 -5.16 2.79
N PRO A 98 -14.72 -5.55 3.96
CA PRO A 98 -13.72 -4.74 4.67
C PRO A 98 -12.49 -4.39 3.83
N GLN A 99 -11.98 -5.34 3.04
CA GLN A 99 -10.81 -5.10 2.19
C GLN A 99 -11.09 -4.08 1.08
N GLU A 100 -12.29 -4.11 0.49
CA GLU A 100 -12.71 -3.13 -0.51
C GLU A 100 -12.86 -1.74 0.10
N TYR A 101 -13.46 -1.68 1.28
CA TYR A 101 -13.61 -0.42 2.02
C TYR A 101 -12.25 0.21 2.33
N ARG A 102 -11.28 -0.58 2.80
CA ARG A 102 -9.92 -0.13 3.07
C ARG A 102 -9.23 0.38 1.81
N SER A 103 -9.37 -0.36 0.72
CA SER A 103 -8.80 0.01 -0.56
C SER A 103 -9.33 1.36 -1.02
N ASN A 104 -10.64 1.55 -0.98
CA ASN A 104 -11.26 2.81 -1.37
C ASN A 104 -10.84 3.97 -0.47
N LEU A 105 -10.82 3.73 0.84
CA LEU A 105 -10.43 4.75 1.80
C LEU A 105 -8.97 5.17 1.61
N PHE A 106 -8.08 4.20 1.46
CA PHE A 106 -6.65 4.47 1.23
C PHE A 106 -6.44 5.27 -0.06
N ARG A 107 -7.12 4.86 -1.15
CA ARG A 107 -7.03 5.55 -2.43
C ARG A 107 -7.51 7.01 -2.33
N LEU A 108 -8.66 7.22 -1.70
CA LEU A 108 -9.21 8.58 -1.54
C LEU A 108 -8.30 9.46 -0.69
N MET A 109 -7.76 8.92 0.39
CA MET A 109 -6.84 9.66 1.24
C MET A 109 -5.51 9.96 0.53
N PHE A 110 -5.01 9.02 -0.26
CA PHE A 110 -3.82 9.24 -1.08
C PHE A 110 -4.04 10.35 -2.10
N GLU A 111 -5.16 10.30 -2.84
CA GLU A 111 -5.52 11.34 -3.82
C GLU A 111 -5.62 12.72 -3.16
N ARG A 112 -6.21 12.77 -1.97
CA ARG A 112 -6.30 14.01 -1.20
C ARG A 112 -4.92 14.51 -0.78
N TYR A 113 -4.06 13.63 -0.31
CA TYR A 113 -2.70 14.00 0.12
C TYR A 113 -1.89 14.60 -1.03
N VAL A 114 -1.86 13.93 -2.18
CA VAL A 114 -1.11 14.43 -3.34
C VAL A 114 -1.67 15.75 -3.87
N SER A 115 -2.99 15.92 -3.81
CA SER A 115 -3.63 17.18 -4.20
C SER A 115 -3.28 18.33 -3.25
N MET A 116 -3.32 18.08 -1.94
CA MET A 116 -3.03 19.11 -0.92
C MET A 116 -1.57 19.53 -0.90
N HIS A 117 -0.65 18.67 -1.31
CA HIS A 117 0.79 18.94 -1.31
C HIS A 117 1.36 19.20 -2.70
N ASP A 118 0.48 19.41 -3.70
CA ASP A 118 0.85 19.67 -5.10
C ASP A 118 1.85 18.65 -5.65
N ILE A 119 1.65 17.38 -5.32
CA ILE A 119 2.47 16.28 -5.81
C ILE A 119 1.84 15.75 -7.10
N ASP A 120 2.52 15.89 -8.23
CA ASP A 120 2.01 15.53 -9.54
C ASP A 120 2.77 14.38 -10.21
N ASP A 121 3.89 13.95 -9.65
CA ASP A 121 4.74 12.90 -10.21
C ASP A 121 4.62 11.54 -9.54
N VAL A 122 3.73 11.39 -8.56
CA VAL A 122 3.49 10.13 -7.84
C VAL A 122 2.05 9.68 -8.10
N HIS A 123 1.91 8.43 -8.51
CA HIS A 123 0.63 7.84 -8.89
C HIS A 123 0.33 6.59 -8.08
N LEU A 124 -0.95 6.27 -7.99
CA LEU A 124 -1.42 5.05 -7.34
C LEU A 124 -2.28 4.26 -8.31
N SER A 125 -1.96 2.97 -8.48
CA SER A 125 -2.80 2.01 -9.22
C SER A 125 -3.38 1.01 -8.25
N VAL A 126 -4.69 0.79 -8.33
CA VAL A 126 -5.36 -0.26 -7.58
C VAL A 126 -5.38 -1.52 -8.43
N ILE A 127 -4.85 -2.60 -7.89
CA ILE A 127 -4.81 -3.90 -8.55
C ILE A 127 -5.79 -4.81 -7.85
N THR A 128 -6.76 -5.32 -8.60
CA THR A 128 -7.76 -6.24 -8.09
C THR A 128 -7.47 -7.64 -8.61
N ALA A 129 -7.31 -8.60 -7.70
CA ALA A 129 -7.10 -9.99 -8.05
C ALA A 129 -8.22 -10.84 -7.45
N LYS A 130 -8.86 -11.66 -8.29
CA LYS A 130 -9.94 -12.56 -7.85
C LYS A 130 -9.36 -13.91 -7.48
N GLY A 131 -9.50 -14.28 -6.19
CA GLY A 131 -9.22 -15.62 -5.71
C GLY A 131 -10.48 -16.50 -5.82
N ILE A 132 -10.42 -17.70 -5.21
CA ILE A 132 -11.53 -18.66 -5.25
C ILE A 132 -12.74 -18.12 -4.50
N ASP A 133 -12.53 -17.59 -3.29
CA ASP A 133 -13.62 -17.16 -2.40
C ASP A 133 -13.64 -15.63 -2.18
N ASP A 134 -12.55 -14.93 -2.43
CA ASP A 134 -12.39 -13.52 -2.11
C ASP A 134 -11.76 -12.74 -3.25
N THR A 135 -11.99 -11.43 -3.21
CA THR A 135 -11.29 -10.47 -4.07
C THR A 135 -10.21 -9.79 -3.25
N TYR A 136 -9.00 -9.72 -3.77
CA TYR A 136 -7.85 -9.12 -3.13
C TYR A 136 -7.54 -7.78 -3.76
N TYR A 137 -7.20 -6.79 -2.92
CA TYR A 137 -6.92 -5.43 -3.35
C TYR A 137 -5.49 -5.06 -2.98
N PHE A 138 -4.74 -4.65 -3.98
CA PHE A 138 -3.37 -4.20 -3.83
C PHE A 138 -3.23 -2.78 -4.33
N HIS A 139 -2.33 -2.02 -3.76
CA HIS A 139 -1.99 -0.69 -4.23
C HIS A 139 -0.53 -0.66 -4.65
N LEU A 140 -0.28 -0.11 -5.82
CA LEU A 140 1.07 0.14 -6.32
C LEU A 140 1.24 1.64 -6.44
N ILE A 141 2.23 2.17 -5.73
CA ILE A 141 2.55 3.60 -5.71
C ILE A 141 3.90 3.78 -6.41
N TYR A 142 3.94 4.64 -7.41
CA TYR A 142 5.11 4.79 -8.27
C TYR A 142 5.24 6.22 -8.79
N ARG A 143 6.47 6.59 -9.19
CA ARG A 143 6.73 7.86 -9.86
C ARG A 143 6.35 7.76 -11.33
N GLU A 144 6.05 8.90 -11.94
CA GLU A 144 5.73 9.00 -13.38
C GLU A 144 6.82 8.34 -14.25
N CYS A 145 8.08 8.50 -13.90
CA CYS A 145 9.19 7.90 -14.67
C CYS A 145 9.18 6.37 -14.65
N HIS A 146 8.47 5.75 -13.72
CA HIS A 146 8.32 4.29 -13.62
C HIS A 146 6.94 3.79 -14.07
N ALA A 147 6.10 4.66 -14.61
CA ALA A 147 4.72 4.31 -14.99
C ALA A 147 4.65 3.14 -15.98
N HIS A 148 5.63 3.01 -16.84
CA HIS A 148 5.69 1.91 -17.83
C HIS A 148 5.88 0.53 -17.19
N LEU A 149 6.34 0.46 -15.95
CA LEU A 149 6.52 -0.79 -15.19
C LEU A 149 5.26 -1.23 -14.45
N ALA A 150 4.35 -0.32 -14.18
CA ALA A 150 3.13 -0.61 -13.41
C ALA A 150 2.27 -1.72 -14.04
N PRO A 151 2.01 -1.73 -15.36
CA PRO A 151 1.25 -2.82 -15.98
C PRO A 151 1.92 -4.18 -15.87
N VAL A 152 3.25 -4.24 -15.90
CA VAL A 152 4.02 -5.49 -15.79
C VAL A 152 3.81 -6.09 -14.39
N ILE A 153 3.96 -5.27 -13.36
CA ILE A 153 3.76 -5.69 -11.97
C ILE A 153 2.31 -6.08 -11.71
N SER A 154 1.36 -5.29 -12.22
CA SER A 154 -0.07 -5.57 -12.08
C SER A 154 -0.45 -6.93 -12.68
N GLN A 155 0.08 -7.24 -13.86
CA GLN A 155 -0.20 -8.50 -14.52
C GLN A 155 0.35 -9.68 -13.73
N ASP A 156 1.56 -9.56 -13.21
CA ASP A 156 2.21 -10.60 -12.42
C ASP A 156 1.41 -10.91 -11.14
N ILE A 157 0.94 -9.88 -10.46
CA ILE A 157 0.10 -10.03 -9.26
C ILE A 157 -1.21 -10.74 -9.60
N LYS A 158 -1.90 -10.31 -10.65
CA LYS A 158 -3.15 -10.92 -11.09
C LYS A 158 -2.98 -12.40 -11.44
N GLU A 159 -1.94 -12.75 -12.15
CA GLU A 159 -1.64 -14.14 -12.51
C GLU A 159 -1.32 -14.99 -11.28
N GLY A 160 -0.59 -14.45 -10.33
CA GLY A 160 -0.24 -15.15 -9.09
C GLY A 160 -1.46 -15.51 -8.23
N TYR A 161 -2.50 -14.69 -8.24
CA TYR A 161 -3.71 -14.89 -7.43
C TYR A 161 -4.86 -15.57 -8.17
N SER A 162 -4.77 -15.72 -9.49
CA SER A 162 -5.83 -16.35 -10.30
C SER A 162 -5.71 -17.88 -10.39
N LYS A 163 -4.64 -18.43 -9.87
CA LYS A 163 -4.35 -19.87 -9.96
C LYS A 163 -4.92 -20.65 -8.79
#